data_07272f52a4a2b42cd69315c73432a6c5
#
_entry.id   07272f52a4a2b42cd69315c73432a6c5
#
_cell.length_a   1.000
_cell.length_b   1.000
_cell.length_c   1.000
_cell.angle_alpha   90.00
_cell.angle_beta   90.00
_cell.angle_gamma   90.00
#
_symmetry.space_group_name_H-M   'P 1'
#
loop_
_entity.id
_entity.type
_entity.pdbx_description
1 polymer ?
#
loop_
_entity_poly.entity_id
_entity_poly.type
_entity_poly.pdbx_seq_one_letter_code
_entity_poly.pdbx_strand_id
1 'polypeptide(L)'
;KLVKTLSDLQSKYKIICVTNNPVSTARKTLQALGVSEFFPEIIGLDSTGLSKPHYLPFSMALEKLGLEAKDCIAVGDRFNIDVEFPLKMGMGGVLVDGVEDVYNLECRI
;
A
#
# COMPACT_ATOMS: atom_id res chain seq x y z
N LYS A 1 2.85 6.82 17.32
CA LYS A 1 1.68 5.94 17.16
C LYS A 1 1.65 5.26 15.78
N LEU A 2 1.98 5.99 14.74
CA LEU A 2 2.08 5.43 13.40
C LEU A 2 3.18 4.37 13.32
N VAL A 3 4.34 4.64 13.90
CA VAL A 3 5.46 3.69 13.94
C VAL A 3 5.04 2.39 14.63
N LYS A 4 4.36 2.49 15.77
CA LYS A 4 3.90 1.31 16.49
C LYS A 4 2.89 0.52 15.67
N THR A 5 1.95 1.20 15.04
CA THR A 5 0.94 0.55 14.19
C THR A 5 1.58 -0.23 13.05
N LEU A 6 2.52 0.41 12.35
CA LEU A 6 3.20 -0.24 11.23
C LEU A 6 4.11 -1.39 11.69
N SER A 7 4.75 -1.23 12.84
CA SER A 7 5.56 -2.29 13.43
C SER A 7 4.69 -3.52 13.76
N ASP A 8 3.53 -3.30 14.35
CA ASP A 8 2.59 -4.39 14.68
C ASP A 8 2.09 -5.09 13.41
N LEU A 9 1.75 -4.31 12.37
CA LEU A 9 1.32 -4.88 11.10
C LEU A 9 2.44 -5.65 10.42
N GLN A 10 3.66 -5.13 10.43
CA GLN A 10 4.81 -5.79 9.80
C GLN A 10 5.12 -7.14 10.45
N SER A 11 4.82 -7.29 11.74
CA SER A 11 5.03 -8.57 12.43
C SER A 11 4.14 -9.69 11.89
N LYS A 12 3.04 -9.34 11.22
CA LYS A 12 2.05 -10.29 10.71
C LYS A 12 1.94 -10.29 9.18
N TYR A 13 2.26 -9.18 8.52
CA TYR A 13 2.04 -9.00 7.10
C TYR A 13 3.27 -8.42 6.42
N LYS A 14 3.42 -8.72 5.13
CA LYS A 14 4.36 -8.00 4.28
C LYS A 14 3.69 -6.71 3.83
N ILE A 15 4.42 -5.60 3.92
CA ILE A 15 3.89 -4.27 3.59
C ILE A 15 4.64 -3.72 2.38
N ILE A 16 3.90 -3.16 1.44
CA ILE A 16 4.46 -2.51 0.26
C ILE A 16 3.69 -1.21 -0.01
N CYS A 17 4.38 -0.22 -0.54
CA CYS A 17 3.78 1.05 -0.92
C CYS A 17 3.55 1.08 -2.43
N VAL A 18 2.33 1.43 -2.84
CA VAL A 18 1.98 1.67 -4.25
C VAL A 18 1.46 3.09 -4.35
N THR A 19 2.16 3.94 -5.09
CA THR A 19 1.88 5.38 -5.14
C THR A 19 1.94 5.90 -6.56
N ASN A 20 1.22 7.00 -6.83
CA ASN A 20 1.32 7.73 -8.10
C ASN A 20 2.48 8.73 -8.11
N ASN A 21 3.20 8.88 -7.00
CA ASN A 21 4.41 9.68 -6.95
C ASN A 21 5.62 8.89 -7.46
N PRO A 22 6.68 9.56 -7.93
CA PRO A 22 7.94 8.86 -8.21
C PRO A 22 8.48 8.19 -6.93
N VAL A 23 9.22 7.09 -7.09
CA VAL A 23 9.77 6.33 -5.98
C VAL A 23 10.59 7.22 -5.04
N SER A 24 11.46 8.06 -5.59
CA SER A 24 12.32 8.93 -4.76
C SER A 24 11.51 9.90 -3.91
N THR A 25 10.43 10.46 -4.46
CA THR A 25 9.54 11.36 -3.72
C THR A 25 8.82 10.61 -2.60
N ALA A 26 8.30 9.43 -2.90
CA ALA A 26 7.63 8.62 -1.89
C ALA A 26 8.60 8.22 -0.78
N ARG A 27 9.83 7.83 -1.13
CA ARG A 27 10.84 7.46 -0.14
C ARG A 27 11.14 8.61 0.81
N LYS A 28 11.30 9.83 0.27
CA LYS A 28 11.55 11.02 1.08
C LYS A 28 10.39 11.30 2.04
N THR A 29 9.16 11.16 1.57
CA THR A 29 7.98 11.35 2.41
C THR A 29 7.95 10.35 3.56
N LEU A 30 8.20 9.07 3.26
CA LEU A 30 8.22 8.03 4.28
C LEU A 30 9.36 8.24 5.28
N GLN A 31 10.52 8.71 4.82
CA GLN A 31 11.64 9.05 5.70
C GLN A 31 11.29 10.22 6.62
N ALA A 32 10.63 11.25 6.08
CA ALA A 32 10.20 12.39 6.89
C ALA A 32 9.20 11.98 7.98
N LEU A 33 8.36 10.98 7.70
CA LEU A 33 7.42 10.44 8.67
C LEU A 33 8.06 9.44 9.64
N GLY A 34 9.32 9.05 9.40
CA GLY A 34 10.02 8.10 10.25
C GLY A 34 9.57 6.65 10.07
N VAL A 35 8.97 6.32 8.92
CA VAL A 35 8.39 5.00 8.69
C VAL A 35 8.94 4.28 7.46
N SER A 36 9.98 4.83 6.84
CA SER A 36 10.53 4.27 5.58
C SER A 36 10.96 2.81 5.72
N GLU A 37 11.43 2.41 6.89
CA GLU A 37 11.91 1.03 7.13
C GLU A 37 10.81 -0.01 7.00
N PHE A 38 9.52 0.39 7.14
CA PHE A 38 8.40 -0.54 7.01
C PHE A 38 8.00 -0.80 5.56
N PHE A 39 8.57 -0.04 4.63
CA PHE A 39 8.26 -0.14 3.20
C PHE A 39 9.53 -0.41 2.41
N PRO A 40 10.07 -1.65 2.47
CA PRO A 40 11.30 -1.98 1.73
C PRO A 40 11.13 -1.84 0.23
N GLU A 41 9.92 -2.06 -0.28
CA GLU A 41 9.61 -1.92 -1.70
C GLU A 41 8.60 -0.80 -1.91
N ILE A 42 8.82 0.02 -2.93
CA ILE A 42 7.88 1.05 -3.36
C ILE A 42 7.65 0.89 -4.86
N ILE A 43 6.36 0.82 -5.25
CA ILE A 43 5.97 0.89 -6.64
C ILE A 43 5.48 2.32 -6.87
N GLY A 44 6.26 3.09 -7.60
CA GLY A 44 5.95 4.48 -7.91
C GLY A 44 5.56 4.66 -9.37
N LEU A 45 5.28 5.90 -9.74
CA LEU A 45 4.92 6.23 -11.13
C LEU A 45 6.01 5.80 -12.10
N ASP A 46 7.27 6.00 -11.74
CA ASP A 46 8.42 5.66 -12.58
C ASP A 46 8.70 4.14 -12.63
N SER A 47 8.09 3.36 -11.77
CA SER A 47 8.24 1.89 -11.81
C SER A 47 7.51 1.27 -13.00
N THR A 48 6.37 1.83 -13.39
CA THR A 48 5.52 1.28 -14.44
C THR A 48 5.27 2.27 -15.58
N GLY A 49 5.43 3.57 -15.34
CA GLY A 49 5.02 4.63 -16.25
C GLY A 49 3.51 4.86 -16.27
N LEU A 50 2.76 4.16 -15.42
CA LEU A 50 1.30 4.22 -15.38
C LEU A 50 0.82 4.55 -13.97
N SER A 51 -0.07 5.54 -13.86
CA SER A 51 -0.64 5.92 -12.58
C SER A 51 -1.83 5.04 -12.22
N LYS A 52 -2.12 4.92 -10.92
CA LYS A 52 -3.38 4.31 -10.47
C LYS A 52 -4.56 5.19 -10.92
N PRO A 53 -5.71 4.64 -11.26
CA PRO A 53 -6.08 3.23 -11.23
C PRO A 53 -5.65 2.51 -12.53
N HIS A 54 -4.84 1.51 -12.41
CA HIS A 54 -4.42 0.64 -13.49
C HIS A 54 -3.96 -0.69 -12.87
N TYR A 55 -4.15 -1.81 -13.59
CA TYR A 55 -3.77 -3.09 -13.03
C TYR A 55 -2.26 -3.25 -12.84
N LEU A 56 -1.44 -2.60 -13.69
CA LEU A 56 -0.01 -2.84 -13.70
C LEU A 56 0.71 -2.46 -12.40
N PRO A 57 0.46 -1.30 -11.77
CA PRO A 57 1.08 -1.01 -10.48
C PRO A 57 0.77 -2.05 -9.42
N PHE A 58 -0.48 -2.52 -9.37
CA PHE A 58 -0.88 -3.54 -8.41
C PHE A 58 -0.32 -4.92 -8.75
N SER A 59 -0.29 -5.25 -10.04
CA SER A 59 0.31 -6.51 -10.52
C SER A 59 1.79 -6.57 -10.17
N MET A 60 2.51 -5.48 -10.35
CA MET A 60 3.93 -5.39 -10.00
C MET A 60 4.12 -5.54 -8.48
N ALA A 61 3.22 -4.95 -7.67
CA ALA A 61 3.25 -5.10 -6.22
C ALA A 61 3.09 -6.58 -5.82
N LEU A 62 2.14 -7.28 -6.42
CA LEU A 62 1.94 -8.71 -6.16
C LEU A 62 3.18 -9.52 -6.51
N GLU A 63 3.80 -9.22 -7.63
CA GLU A 63 5.03 -9.88 -8.06
C GLU A 63 6.16 -9.66 -7.05
N LYS A 64 6.32 -8.42 -6.58
CA LYS A 64 7.34 -8.08 -5.58
C LYS A 64 7.10 -8.79 -4.26
N LEU A 65 5.83 -8.94 -3.86
CA LEU A 65 5.47 -9.65 -2.64
C LEU A 65 5.59 -11.17 -2.78
N GLY A 66 5.53 -11.67 -4.00
CA GLY A 66 5.47 -13.11 -4.25
C GLY A 66 4.17 -13.75 -3.81
N LEU A 67 3.07 -12.99 -3.87
CA LEU A 67 1.75 -13.42 -3.39
C LEU A 67 0.71 -13.29 -4.50
N GLU A 68 -0.39 -14.01 -4.33
CA GLU A 68 -1.54 -13.89 -5.22
C GLU A 68 -2.50 -12.82 -4.71
N ALA A 69 -3.34 -12.29 -5.60
CA ALA A 69 -4.29 -11.25 -5.24
C ALA A 69 -5.18 -11.64 -4.06
N LYS A 70 -5.65 -12.88 -4.02
CA LYS A 70 -6.52 -13.37 -2.94
C LYS A 70 -5.88 -13.29 -1.55
N ASP A 71 -4.54 -13.21 -1.49
CA ASP A 71 -3.78 -13.19 -0.24
C ASP A 71 -3.40 -11.78 0.19
N CYS A 72 -3.86 -10.76 -0.54
CA CYS A 72 -3.45 -9.38 -0.33
C CYS A 72 -4.65 -8.48 -0.08
N ILE A 73 -4.40 -7.38 0.61
CA ILE A 73 -5.39 -6.35 0.92
C ILE A 73 -4.81 -5.00 0.52
N ALA A 74 -5.56 -4.25 -0.26
CA ALA A 74 -5.21 -2.88 -0.61
C ALA A 74 -5.84 -1.92 0.40
N VAL A 75 -5.09 -0.94 0.83
CA VAL A 75 -5.52 0.08 1.79
C VAL A 75 -5.28 1.45 1.16
N GLY A 76 -6.30 2.29 1.16
CA GLY A 76 -6.16 3.64 0.62
C GLY A 76 -7.34 4.52 0.99
N ASP A 77 -7.23 5.81 0.69
CA ASP A 77 -8.21 6.82 1.05
C ASP A 77 -9.11 7.26 -0.11
N ARG A 78 -8.85 6.77 -1.32
CA ARG A 78 -9.65 7.08 -2.51
C ARG A 78 -10.14 5.79 -3.13
N PHE A 79 -11.45 5.53 -2.99
CA PHE A 79 -12.03 4.25 -3.39
C PHE A 79 -11.71 3.90 -4.85
N ASN A 80 -12.01 4.81 -5.76
CA ASN A 80 -11.88 4.54 -7.20
C ASN A 80 -10.43 4.46 -7.70
N ILE A 81 -9.47 4.88 -6.89
CA ILE A 81 -8.05 4.87 -7.27
C ILE A 81 -7.30 3.76 -6.54
N ASP A 82 -7.55 3.61 -5.22
CA ASP A 82 -6.75 2.76 -4.35
C ASP A 82 -7.38 1.42 -4.04
N VAL A 83 -8.71 1.31 -4.09
CA VAL A 83 -9.43 0.15 -3.56
C VAL A 83 -10.24 -0.59 -4.62
N GLU A 84 -10.98 0.14 -5.47
CA GLU A 84 -11.88 -0.48 -6.43
C GLU A 84 -11.17 -1.43 -7.40
N PHE A 85 -10.05 -0.98 -7.95
CA PHE A 85 -9.32 -1.78 -8.94
C PHE A 85 -8.72 -3.03 -8.30
N PRO A 86 -8.05 -2.95 -7.14
CA PRO A 86 -7.61 -4.16 -6.45
C PRO A 86 -8.74 -5.14 -6.14
N LEU A 87 -9.93 -4.67 -5.77
CA LEU A 87 -11.08 -5.56 -5.56
C LEU A 87 -11.42 -6.34 -6.84
N LYS A 88 -11.38 -5.66 -8.00
CA LYS A 88 -11.62 -6.31 -9.29
C LYS A 88 -10.56 -7.34 -9.64
N MET A 89 -9.36 -7.19 -9.09
CA MET A 89 -8.27 -8.14 -9.31
C MET A 89 -8.33 -9.34 -8.36
N GLY A 90 -9.26 -9.34 -7.41
CA GLY A 90 -9.41 -10.42 -6.44
C GLY A 90 -8.74 -10.16 -5.10
N MET A 91 -8.23 -8.95 -4.88
CA MET A 91 -7.68 -8.55 -3.58
C MET A 91 -8.80 -8.13 -2.62
N GLY A 92 -8.53 -8.15 -1.32
CA GLY A 92 -9.35 -7.45 -0.36
C GLY A 92 -9.10 -5.94 -0.46
N GLY A 93 -9.98 -5.14 0.12
CA GLY A 93 -9.81 -3.70 0.10
C GLY A 93 -10.35 -3.06 1.37
N VAL A 94 -9.62 -2.07 1.88
CA VAL A 94 -10.03 -1.28 3.03
C VAL A 94 -9.90 0.20 2.68
N LEU A 95 -11.03 0.90 2.74
CA LEU A 95 -11.04 2.35 2.57
C LEU A 95 -10.79 3.01 3.92
N VAL A 96 -9.82 3.91 3.98
CA VAL A 96 -9.51 4.66 5.20
C VAL A 96 -9.83 6.13 4.99
N ASP A 97 -10.20 6.82 6.07
CA ASP A 97 -10.53 8.24 6.06
C ASP A 97 -9.64 8.96 7.06
N GLY A 98 -8.34 8.87 6.83
CA GLY A 98 -7.34 9.51 7.68
C GLY A 98 -6.57 8.53 8.54
N VAL A 99 -5.65 9.08 9.31
CA VAL A 99 -4.69 8.28 10.08
C VAL A 99 -5.33 7.47 11.21
N GLU A 100 -6.44 7.94 11.75
CA GLU A 100 -7.13 7.18 12.82
C GLU A 100 -7.62 5.82 12.32
N ASP A 101 -8.10 5.76 11.09
CA ASP A 101 -8.50 4.48 10.48
C ASP A 101 -7.30 3.55 10.29
N VAL A 102 -6.14 4.12 10.02
CA VAL A 102 -4.90 3.33 9.91
C VAL A 102 -4.52 2.72 11.26
N TYR A 103 -4.68 3.47 12.35
CA TYR A 103 -4.39 2.96 13.69
C TYR A 103 -5.28 1.77 14.06
N ASN A 104 -6.49 1.71 13.51
CA ASN A 104 -7.45 0.64 13.77
C ASN A 104 -7.46 -0.42 12.67
N LEU A 105 -6.50 -0.39 11.77
CA LEU A 105 -6.49 -1.25 10.58
C LEU A 105 -6.47 -2.73 10.93
N GLU A 106 -5.74 -3.12 11.96
CA GLU A 106 -5.67 -4.52 12.38
C GLU A 106 -7.05 -5.11 12.70
N CYS A 107 -7.96 -4.30 13.20
CA CYS A 107 -9.33 -4.74 13.50
C CYS A 107 -10.19 -4.89 12.25
N ARG A 108 -9.77 -4.31 11.12
CA ARG A 108 -10.54 -4.28 9.87
C ARG A 108 -10.03 -5.27 8.83
N ILE A 109 -8.90 -5.85 9.07
CA ILE A 109 -8.31 -6.86 8.20
C ILE A 109 -8.13 -8.19 8.96
#